data_6b9fdbb0fabc3b5d417ec9f203d5f477
#
_entry.id   6b9fdbb0fabc3b5d417ec9f203d5f477
#
_cell.length_a   1.000
_cell.length_b   1.000
_cell.length_c   1.000
_cell.angle_alpha   90.00
_cell.angle_beta   90.00
_cell.angle_gamma   90.00
#
_symmetry.space_group_name_H-M   'P 1'
#
loop_
_entity.id
_entity.type
_entity.pdbx_description
1 polymer ?
#
loop_
_entity_poly.entity_id
_entity_poly.type
_entity_poly.pdbx_seq_one_letter_code
_entity_poly.pdbx_strand_id
1 'polypeptide(L)'
;IDLTLQGATLSEESIREHLKSILDMDLDDGITWEMKSISPIRHDDLYGGFRVKLNAAYEKIIVPFSIDISTGDVITPAPQDFIFMSRFSPNGNFRIKAYTVETIMAEKIEAILSLGILSTRPRDYYDVHMLLSTVKYDESNLSKALHLTATHRDSMDTIKEWSEGLKLIQDSKTM
;
A
#
# COMPACT_ATOMS: atom_id res chain seq x y z
N ILE A 1 6.23 2.09 3.91
CA ILE A 1 5.47 0.92 4.39
C ILE A 1 4.00 1.31 4.36
N ASP A 2 3.17 0.45 3.79
CA ASP A 2 1.73 0.66 3.70
C ASP A 2 1.04 -0.38 4.60
N LEU A 3 0.19 0.09 5.50
CA LEU A 3 -0.57 -0.72 6.45
C LEU A 3 -2.06 -0.42 6.29
N THR A 4 -2.89 -1.46 6.32
CA THR A 4 -4.35 -1.29 6.35
C THR A 4 -4.91 -1.84 7.64
N LEU A 5 -5.67 -1.01 8.34
CA LEU A 5 -6.36 -1.39 9.56
C LEU A 5 -7.77 -1.86 9.23
N GLN A 6 -8.10 -3.09 9.63
CA GLN A 6 -9.43 -3.64 9.43
C GLN A 6 -10.26 -3.58 10.72
N GLY A 7 -11.52 -3.15 10.58
CA GLY A 7 -12.50 -3.24 11.66
C GLY A 7 -12.31 -2.27 12.84
N ALA A 8 -11.49 -1.23 12.67
CA ALA A 8 -11.28 -0.20 13.67
C ALA A 8 -11.39 1.22 13.08
N THR A 9 -11.80 2.14 13.91
CA THR A 9 -11.82 3.57 13.55
C THR A 9 -10.40 4.11 13.66
N LEU A 10 -9.94 4.74 12.59
CA LEU A 10 -8.62 5.34 12.50
C LEU A 10 -8.68 6.80 12.94
N SER A 11 -7.95 7.17 13.98
CA SER A 11 -7.76 8.54 14.41
C SER A 11 -6.28 8.83 14.66
N GLU A 12 -5.87 10.08 14.54
CA GLU A 12 -4.49 10.48 14.84
C GLU A 12 -4.07 10.08 16.26
N GLU A 13 -4.97 10.25 17.23
CA GLU A 13 -4.72 9.94 18.62
C GLU A 13 -4.51 8.44 18.85
N SER A 14 -5.38 7.60 18.27
CA SER A 14 -5.25 6.14 18.34
C SER A 14 -3.94 5.65 17.69
N ILE A 15 -3.57 6.21 16.52
CA ILE A 15 -2.30 5.89 15.86
C ILE A 15 -1.12 6.27 16.75
N ARG A 16 -1.16 7.46 17.32
CA ARG A 16 -0.08 7.98 18.17
C ARG A 16 0.15 7.09 19.38
N GLU A 17 -0.92 6.70 20.06
CA GLU A 17 -0.85 5.82 21.25
C GLU A 17 -0.29 4.44 20.89
N HIS A 18 -0.83 3.79 19.85
CA HIS A 18 -0.38 2.47 19.44
C HIS A 18 1.09 2.48 18.97
N LEU A 19 1.45 3.45 18.12
CA LEU A 19 2.82 3.53 17.64
C LEU A 19 3.80 3.87 18.77
N LYS A 20 3.43 4.75 19.69
CA LYS A 20 4.28 5.05 20.83
C LYS A 20 4.58 3.78 21.64
N SER A 21 3.59 2.98 21.95
CA SER A 21 3.80 1.73 22.68
C SER A 21 4.74 0.74 21.96
N ILE A 22 4.74 0.74 20.60
CA ILE A 22 5.62 -0.09 19.80
C ILE A 22 7.03 0.49 19.73
N LEU A 23 7.15 1.80 19.52
CA LEU A 23 8.44 2.47 19.36
C LEU A 23 9.24 2.58 20.67
N ASP A 24 8.52 2.50 21.81
CA ASP A 24 9.13 2.51 23.15
C ASP A 24 9.61 1.11 23.58
N MET A 25 9.38 0.05 22.75
CA MET A 25 9.91 -1.28 23.05
C MET A 25 11.43 -1.31 22.84
N ASP A 26 12.14 -1.72 23.88
CA ASP A 26 13.58 -1.98 23.78
C ASP A 26 13.79 -3.39 23.17
N LEU A 27 14.33 -3.42 21.96
CA LEU A 27 14.65 -4.65 21.24
C LEU A 27 16.12 -5.06 21.37
N ASP A 28 16.90 -4.35 22.19
CA ASP A 28 18.36 -4.56 22.38
C ASP A 28 19.13 -4.55 21.04
N ASP A 29 18.66 -3.75 20.08
CA ASP A 29 19.26 -3.62 18.74
C ASP A 29 20.03 -2.30 18.56
N GLY A 30 20.06 -1.45 19.61
CA GLY A 30 20.70 -0.14 19.62
C GLY A 30 20.00 0.90 18.76
N ILE A 31 18.79 0.61 18.25
CA ILE A 31 18.01 1.54 17.44
C ILE A 31 17.06 2.33 18.34
N THR A 32 17.08 3.63 18.22
CA THR A 32 16.09 4.52 18.84
C THR A 32 15.15 5.09 17.80
N TRP A 33 13.90 5.27 18.18
CA TRP A 33 12.83 5.71 17.30
C TRP A 33 12.28 7.04 17.71
N GLU A 34 12.06 7.93 16.74
CA GLU A 34 11.44 9.22 16.96
C GLU A 34 10.29 9.45 16.00
N MET A 35 9.09 9.69 16.54
CA MET A 35 7.94 10.09 15.72
C MET A 35 8.03 11.60 15.44
N LYS A 36 8.12 11.95 14.15
CA LYS A 36 8.25 13.34 13.70
C LYS A 36 6.90 14.01 13.46
N SER A 37 6.00 13.34 12.77
CA SER A 37 4.67 13.87 12.48
C SER A 37 3.67 12.78 12.10
N ILE A 38 2.40 13.07 12.33
CA ILE A 38 1.25 12.35 11.77
C ILE A 38 0.47 13.37 10.95
N SER A 39 0.12 13.01 9.73
CA SER A 39 -0.66 13.89 8.85
C SER A 39 -1.65 13.07 8.02
N PRO A 40 -2.86 13.58 7.74
CA PRO A 40 -3.82 12.91 6.86
C PRO A 40 -3.23 12.70 5.46
N ILE A 41 -3.62 11.56 4.84
CA ILE A 41 -3.31 11.25 3.46
C ILE A 41 -4.55 11.46 2.66
N ARG A 42 -4.94 12.35 1.99
CA ARG A 42 -6.20 12.59 1.28
C ARG A 42 -7.27 13.19 2.19
N HIS A 43 -7.44 14.47 2.09
CA HIS A 43 -8.46 15.20 2.85
C HIS A 43 -9.90 14.97 2.36
N ASP A 44 -10.08 14.42 1.14
CA ASP A 44 -11.39 14.36 0.46
C ASP A 44 -11.94 12.94 0.28
N ASP A 45 -11.28 11.90 0.83
CA ASP A 45 -11.74 10.52 0.73
C ASP A 45 -12.62 10.13 1.93
N LEU A 46 -13.72 9.44 1.64
CA LEU A 46 -14.59 8.79 2.64
C LEU A 46 -13.83 7.81 3.56
N TYR A 47 -12.69 7.30 3.09
CA TYR A 47 -11.79 6.41 3.80
C TYR A 47 -10.44 7.08 3.93
N GLY A 48 -10.30 7.89 4.96
CA GLY A 48 -9.06 8.60 5.25
C GLY A 48 -7.92 7.68 5.66
N GLY A 49 -6.71 8.14 5.44
CA GLY A 49 -5.50 7.51 5.94
C GLY A 49 -4.60 8.53 6.62
N PHE A 50 -3.56 8.05 7.27
CA PHE A 50 -2.55 8.90 7.89
C PHE A 50 -1.16 8.48 7.46
N ARG A 51 -0.32 9.47 7.19
CA ARG A 51 1.12 9.29 7.01
C ARG A 51 1.84 9.63 8.29
N VAL A 52 2.54 8.66 8.84
CA VAL A 52 3.41 8.85 9.99
C VAL A 52 4.85 8.93 9.51
N LYS A 53 5.53 10.02 9.84
CA LYS A 53 6.96 10.18 9.58
C LYS A 53 7.74 9.85 10.82
N LEU A 54 8.74 8.99 10.66
CA LEU A 54 9.59 8.47 11.73
C LEU A 54 11.06 8.67 11.38
N ASN A 55 11.89 8.77 12.39
CA ASN A 55 13.34 8.61 12.29
C ASN A 55 13.76 7.37 13.07
N ALA A 56 14.55 6.51 12.44
CA ALA A 56 15.32 5.48 13.12
C ALA A 56 16.75 5.97 13.29
N ALA A 57 17.27 5.95 14.51
CA ALA A 57 18.64 6.37 14.78
C ALA A 57 19.45 5.21 15.36
N TYR A 58 20.60 4.97 14.77
CA TYR A 58 21.62 4.03 15.25
C TYR A 58 22.95 4.76 15.31
N GLU A 59 23.47 4.96 16.50
CA GLU A 59 24.66 5.80 16.75
C GLU A 59 24.51 7.21 16.12
N LYS A 60 25.32 7.51 15.08
CA LYS A 60 25.30 8.78 14.34
C LYS A 60 24.48 8.73 13.05
N ILE A 61 23.92 7.58 12.72
CA ILE A 61 23.14 7.38 11.49
C ILE A 61 21.67 7.61 11.79
N ILE A 62 21.04 8.51 11.05
CA ILE A 62 19.60 8.76 11.13
C ILE A 62 18.97 8.41 9.79
N VAL A 63 18.01 7.51 9.80
CA VAL A 63 17.27 7.08 8.61
C VAL A 63 15.82 7.52 8.73
N PRO A 64 15.38 8.52 7.94
CA PRO A 64 13.96 8.88 7.88
C PRO A 64 13.18 7.86 7.07
N PHE A 65 11.98 7.54 7.52
CA PHE A 65 11.03 6.73 6.75
C PHE A 65 9.58 7.10 7.10
N SER A 66 8.64 6.58 6.34
CA SER A 66 7.23 6.80 6.58
C SER A 66 6.42 5.51 6.56
N ILE A 67 5.35 5.52 7.34
CA ILE A 67 4.31 4.50 7.35
C ILE A 67 3.02 5.19 6.91
N ASP A 68 2.38 4.66 5.87
CA ASP A 68 1.04 5.05 5.46
C ASP A 68 0.06 4.06 6.08
N ILE A 69 -0.91 4.56 6.82
CA ILE A 69 -1.92 3.76 7.51
C ILE A 69 -3.28 4.14 6.95
N SER A 70 -3.97 3.20 6.33
CA SER A 70 -5.31 3.37 5.77
C SER A 70 -6.34 2.51 6.50
N THR A 71 -7.60 2.75 6.24
CA THR A 71 -8.72 1.94 6.70
C THR A 71 -9.78 1.88 5.61
N GLY A 72 -10.61 0.84 5.65
CA GLY A 72 -11.72 0.67 4.72
C GLY A 72 -11.37 0.05 3.39
N ASP A 73 -10.10 -0.26 3.11
CA ASP A 73 -9.69 -0.92 1.86
C ASP A 73 -10.38 -2.27 1.69
N VAL A 74 -10.82 -2.54 0.46
CA VAL A 74 -11.39 -3.83 0.09
C VAL A 74 -10.26 -4.80 -0.22
N ILE A 75 -10.07 -5.77 0.66
CA ILE A 75 -9.00 -6.77 0.52
C ILE A 75 -9.61 -8.06 -0.02
N THR A 76 -9.32 -8.39 -1.26
CA THR A 76 -9.82 -9.60 -1.94
C THR A 76 -8.72 -10.19 -2.81
N PRO A 77 -8.37 -11.46 -2.62
CA PRO A 77 -8.78 -12.39 -1.55
C PRO A 77 -8.39 -11.94 -0.15
N ALA A 78 -8.86 -12.64 0.88
CA ALA A 78 -8.49 -12.34 2.27
C ALA A 78 -6.96 -12.32 2.47
N PRO A 79 -6.46 -11.48 3.38
CA PRO A 79 -5.02 -11.40 3.65
C PRO A 79 -4.44 -12.76 4.04
N GLN A 80 -3.24 -13.04 3.55
CA GLN A 80 -2.53 -14.30 3.81
C GLN A 80 -1.42 -14.11 4.85
N ASP A 81 -1.08 -15.20 5.52
CA ASP A 81 0.10 -15.22 6.36
C ASP A 81 1.36 -15.22 5.49
N PHE A 82 2.18 -14.21 5.68
CA PHE A 82 3.47 -14.07 5.01
C PHE A 82 4.60 -14.15 6.04
N ILE A 83 5.60 -14.98 5.74
CA ILE A 83 6.79 -15.10 6.58
C ILE A 83 7.84 -14.13 6.05
N PHE A 84 8.07 -13.06 6.80
CA PHE A 84 9.14 -12.13 6.49
C PHE A 84 10.47 -12.67 7.05
N MET A 85 11.42 -12.89 6.17
CA MET A 85 12.73 -13.39 6.55
C MET A 85 13.67 -12.22 6.85
N SER A 86 14.17 -12.15 8.07
CA SER A 86 15.18 -11.18 8.44
C SER A 86 16.50 -11.47 7.71
N ARG A 87 17.07 -10.44 7.10
CA ARG A 87 18.40 -10.55 6.48
C ARG A 87 19.55 -10.50 7.49
N PHE A 88 19.27 -10.04 8.71
CA PHE A 88 20.27 -9.77 9.73
C PHE A 88 20.28 -10.81 10.86
N SER A 89 19.23 -11.63 10.96
CA SER A 89 19.12 -12.67 11.97
C SER A 89 18.59 -13.96 11.35
N PRO A 90 19.34 -15.07 11.40
CA PRO A 90 18.88 -16.36 10.88
C PRO A 90 17.58 -16.86 11.53
N ASN A 91 17.33 -16.45 12.78
CA ASN A 91 16.14 -16.81 13.55
C ASN A 91 15.12 -15.67 13.68
N GLY A 92 15.38 -14.55 13.01
CA GLY A 92 14.56 -13.34 13.09
C GLY A 92 13.35 -13.32 12.13
N ASN A 93 12.85 -14.50 11.75
CA ASN A 93 11.67 -14.58 10.89
C ASN A 93 10.41 -14.26 11.70
N PHE A 94 9.55 -13.44 11.13
CA PHE A 94 8.25 -13.12 11.75
C PHE A 94 7.12 -13.26 10.73
N ARG A 95 5.94 -13.54 11.25
CA ARG A 95 4.72 -13.71 10.45
C ARG A 95 3.89 -12.45 10.49
N ILE A 96 3.47 -11.99 9.33
CA ILE A 96 2.57 -10.85 9.16
C ILE A 96 1.40 -11.24 8.27
N LYS A 97 0.27 -10.54 8.41
CA LYS A 97 -0.79 -10.57 7.41
C LYS A 97 -0.40 -9.65 6.27
N ALA A 98 -0.41 -10.15 5.05
CA ALA A 98 -0.09 -9.39 3.86
C ALA A 98 -1.19 -9.55 2.79
N TYR A 99 -1.30 -8.56 1.92
CA TYR A 99 -2.15 -8.65 0.75
C TYR A 99 -1.67 -9.76 -0.18
N THR A 100 -2.60 -10.40 -0.85
CA THR A 100 -2.26 -11.29 -1.96
C THR A 100 -1.78 -10.47 -3.15
N VAL A 101 -1.09 -11.11 -4.07
CA VAL A 101 -0.63 -10.45 -5.30
C VAL A 101 -1.80 -9.89 -6.11
N GLU A 102 -2.95 -10.57 -6.10
CA GLU A 102 -4.15 -10.15 -6.82
C GLU A 102 -4.72 -8.83 -6.25
N THR A 103 -4.75 -8.68 -4.93
CA THR A 103 -5.16 -7.41 -4.29
C THR A 103 -4.22 -6.28 -4.68
N ILE A 104 -2.90 -6.50 -4.58
CA ILE A 104 -1.89 -5.50 -4.94
C ILE A 104 -2.01 -5.10 -6.42
N MET A 105 -2.17 -6.08 -7.31
CA MET A 105 -2.34 -5.83 -8.74
C MET A 105 -3.64 -5.07 -9.03
N ALA A 106 -4.73 -5.45 -8.37
CA ALA A 106 -6.04 -4.81 -8.58
C ALA A 106 -6.01 -3.32 -8.22
N GLU A 107 -5.40 -2.95 -7.09
CA GLU A 107 -5.26 -1.55 -6.69
C GLU A 107 -4.41 -0.74 -7.66
N LYS A 108 -3.32 -1.33 -8.16
CA LYS A 108 -2.43 -0.66 -9.12
C LYS A 108 -3.07 -0.53 -10.50
N ILE A 109 -3.73 -1.59 -10.98
CA ILE A 109 -4.44 -1.56 -12.27
C ILE A 109 -5.59 -0.55 -12.21
N GLU A 110 -6.37 -0.54 -11.13
CA GLU A 110 -7.44 0.43 -10.93
C GLU A 110 -6.88 1.86 -10.97
N ALA A 111 -5.79 2.14 -10.23
CA ALA A 111 -5.16 3.46 -10.22
C ALA A 111 -4.62 3.88 -11.60
N ILE A 112 -4.08 2.93 -12.38
CA ILE A 112 -3.62 3.18 -13.76
C ILE A 112 -4.81 3.54 -14.65
N LEU A 113 -5.89 2.77 -14.59
CA LEU A 113 -7.05 2.93 -15.47
C LEU A 113 -7.87 4.19 -15.10
N SER A 114 -8.05 4.46 -13.82
CA SER A 114 -8.82 5.62 -13.35
C SER A 114 -8.12 6.96 -13.58
N LEU A 115 -6.79 7.00 -13.44
CA LEU A 115 -6.01 8.21 -13.66
C LEU A 115 -5.59 8.40 -15.12
N GLY A 116 -5.50 7.33 -15.90
CA GLY A 116 -5.15 7.36 -17.31
C GLY A 116 -3.88 8.14 -17.59
N ILE A 117 -3.93 9.04 -18.59
CA ILE A 117 -2.81 9.89 -19.01
C ILE A 117 -2.41 10.94 -17.94
N LEU A 118 -3.27 11.21 -16.98
CA LEU A 118 -2.99 12.14 -15.88
C LEU A 118 -2.22 11.47 -14.74
N SER A 119 -1.93 10.18 -14.87
CA SER A 119 -1.21 9.45 -13.83
C SER A 119 0.21 9.97 -13.66
N THR A 120 0.51 10.43 -12.45
CA THR A 120 1.88 10.78 -12.02
C THR A 120 2.58 9.61 -11.33
N ARG A 121 2.08 8.37 -11.50
CA ARG A 121 2.50 7.15 -10.79
C ARG A 121 3.18 6.13 -11.73
N PRO A 122 4.33 6.43 -12.36
CA PRO A 122 4.98 5.53 -13.30
C PRO A 122 5.42 4.20 -12.66
N ARG A 123 5.61 4.17 -11.34
CA ARG A 123 5.95 2.95 -10.61
C ARG A 123 4.85 1.91 -10.67
N ASP A 124 3.57 2.30 -10.67
CA ASP A 124 2.47 1.34 -10.74
C ASP A 124 2.47 0.56 -12.06
N TYR A 125 2.82 1.20 -13.18
CA TYR A 125 3.01 0.51 -14.47
C TYR A 125 4.14 -0.51 -14.42
N TYR A 126 5.27 -0.12 -13.85
CA TYR A 126 6.42 -1.01 -13.69
C TYR A 126 6.08 -2.19 -12.79
N ASP A 127 5.46 -1.93 -11.64
CA ASP A 127 5.08 -2.95 -10.68
C ASP A 127 4.10 -3.96 -11.27
N VAL A 128 3.05 -3.50 -11.98
CA VAL A 128 2.09 -4.38 -12.66
C VAL A 128 2.79 -5.22 -13.73
N HIS A 129 3.68 -4.62 -14.55
CA HIS A 129 4.45 -5.36 -15.55
C HIS A 129 5.31 -6.45 -14.91
N MET A 130 6.01 -6.12 -13.83
CA MET A 130 6.87 -7.07 -13.11
C MET A 130 6.05 -8.19 -12.47
N LEU A 131 4.94 -7.87 -11.80
CA LEU A 131 4.10 -8.86 -11.15
C LEU A 131 3.47 -9.82 -12.16
N LEU A 132 2.93 -9.31 -13.28
CA LEU A 132 2.39 -10.14 -14.37
C LEU A 132 3.44 -11.07 -14.97
N SER A 133 4.70 -10.67 -15.01
CA SER A 133 5.79 -11.42 -15.66
C SER A 133 6.47 -12.42 -14.73
N THR A 134 6.48 -12.19 -13.42
CA THR A 134 7.34 -12.92 -12.49
C THR A 134 6.61 -13.69 -11.40
N VAL A 135 5.34 -13.36 -11.13
CA VAL A 135 4.58 -13.95 -10.04
C VAL A 135 3.39 -14.74 -10.59
N LYS A 136 3.13 -15.91 -10.00
CA LYS A 136 1.91 -16.65 -10.30
C LYS A 136 0.73 -16.02 -9.55
N TYR A 137 -0.37 -15.82 -10.23
CA TYR A 137 -1.60 -15.27 -9.69
C TYR A 137 -2.82 -16.02 -10.24
N ASP A 138 -3.94 -15.89 -9.57
CA ASP A 138 -5.22 -16.44 -10.01
C ASP A 138 -6.03 -15.35 -10.73
N GLU A 139 -6.32 -15.58 -12.03
CA GLU A 139 -7.03 -14.62 -12.88
C GLU A 139 -8.45 -14.32 -12.38
N SER A 140 -9.14 -15.31 -11.83
CA SER A 140 -10.49 -15.15 -11.30
C SER A 140 -10.47 -14.27 -10.04
N ASN A 141 -9.51 -14.51 -9.15
CA ASN A 141 -9.32 -13.69 -7.96
C ASN A 141 -8.90 -12.27 -8.32
N LEU A 142 -8.00 -12.09 -9.31
CA LEU A 142 -7.60 -10.77 -9.79
C LEU A 142 -8.79 -9.99 -10.37
N SER A 143 -9.60 -10.64 -11.21
CA SER A 143 -10.79 -10.02 -11.78
C SER A 143 -11.79 -9.60 -10.71
N LYS A 144 -12.01 -10.47 -9.72
CA LYS A 144 -12.89 -10.15 -8.58
C LYS A 144 -12.33 -9.01 -7.72
N ALA A 145 -11.03 -9.03 -7.44
CA ALA A 145 -10.36 -7.98 -6.67
C ALA A 145 -10.49 -6.63 -7.39
N LEU A 146 -10.20 -6.58 -8.69
CA LEU A 146 -10.32 -5.37 -9.50
C LEU A 146 -11.75 -4.81 -9.50
N HIS A 147 -12.75 -5.68 -9.69
CA HIS A 147 -14.15 -5.29 -9.66
C HIS A 147 -14.54 -4.67 -8.31
N LEU A 148 -14.15 -5.31 -7.20
CA LEU A 148 -14.49 -4.82 -5.87
C LEU A 148 -13.75 -3.52 -5.53
N THR A 149 -12.47 -3.41 -5.89
CA THR A 149 -11.69 -2.18 -5.71
C THR A 149 -12.29 -1.02 -6.50
N ALA A 150 -12.65 -1.26 -7.76
CA ALA A 150 -13.26 -0.25 -8.62
C ALA A 150 -14.65 0.19 -8.12
N THR A 151 -15.46 -0.76 -7.64
CA THR A 151 -16.76 -0.44 -7.03
C THR A 151 -16.59 0.41 -5.79
N HIS A 152 -15.62 0.06 -4.94
CA HIS A 152 -15.35 0.79 -3.70
C HIS A 152 -14.83 2.22 -3.96
N ARG A 153 -14.06 2.41 -5.02
CA ARG A 153 -13.49 3.71 -5.41
C ARG A 153 -14.37 4.50 -6.39
N ASP A 154 -15.58 4.01 -6.69
CA ASP A 154 -16.51 4.62 -7.64
C ASP A 154 -15.89 4.87 -9.04
N SER A 155 -14.99 3.96 -9.44
CA SER A 155 -14.25 4.06 -10.71
C SER A 155 -14.69 3.04 -11.78
N MET A 156 -15.80 2.31 -11.53
CA MET A 156 -16.28 1.25 -12.41
C MET A 156 -16.57 1.71 -13.85
N ASP A 157 -17.13 2.89 -14.03
CA ASP A 157 -17.46 3.38 -15.36
C ASP A 157 -16.19 3.75 -16.14
N THR A 158 -15.21 4.36 -15.46
CA THR A 158 -13.88 4.63 -16.04
C THR A 158 -13.18 3.35 -16.47
N ILE A 159 -13.30 2.27 -15.69
CA ILE A 159 -12.69 0.99 -16.02
C ILE A 159 -13.40 0.27 -17.18
N LYS A 160 -14.70 0.40 -17.32
CA LYS A 160 -15.43 -0.11 -18.50
C LYS A 160 -14.97 0.53 -19.81
N GLU A 161 -14.59 1.79 -19.76
CA GLU A 161 -14.05 2.54 -20.90
C GLU A 161 -12.53 2.41 -21.05
N TRP A 162 -11.92 1.47 -20.32
CA TRP A 162 -10.46 1.28 -20.25
C TRP A 162 -9.77 1.13 -21.62
N SER A 163 -10.46 0.55 -22.59
CA SER A 163 -9.90 0.37 -23.94
C SER A 163 -9.63 1.70 -24.65
N GLU A 164 -10.43 2.73 -24.37
CA GLU A 164 -10.24 4.09 -24.88
C GLU A 164 -9.10 4.78 -24.13
N GLY A 165 -9.05 4.63 -22.80
CA GLY A 165 -7.97 5.15 -21.97
C GLY A 165 -6.59 4.59 -22.35
N LEU A 166 -6.49 3.29 -22.63
CA LEU A 166 -5.24 2.68 -23.09
C LEU A 166 -4.80 3.18 -24.47
N LYS A 167 -5.74 3.40 -25.40
CA LYS A 167 -5.43 4.02 -26.69
C LYS A 167 -4.84 5.41 -26.51
N LEU A 168 -5.45 6.25 -25.66
CA LEU A 168 -4.94 7.59 -25.36
C LEU A 168 -3.52 7.55 -24.78
N ILE A 169 -3.23 6.57 -23.90
CA ILE A 169 -1.88 6.37 -23.36
C ILE A 169 -0.88 5.94 -24.45
N GLN A 170 -1.28 5.05 -25.35
CA GLN A 170 -0.43 4.61 -26.46
C GLN A 170 -0.13 5.77 -27.42
N ASP A 171 -1.13 6.56 -27.76
CA ASP A 171 -1.00 7.70 -28.67
C ASP A 171 -0.15 8.83 -28.06
N SER A 172 -0.21 9.03 -26.72
CA SER A 172 0.60 10.03 -26.01
C SER A 172 2.12 9.72 -26.02
N LYS A 173 2.50 8.45 -26.22
CA LYS A 173 3.92 8.05 -26.34
C LYS A 173 4.54 8.38 -27.71
N THR A 174 3.74 8.84 -28.64
CA THR A 174 4.18 9.14 -30.01
C THR A 174 4.46 10.65 -30.20
N MET A 175 4.30 11.46 -29.16
CA MET A 175 4.71 12.86 -29.08
C MET A 175 5.99 13.00 -28.25
#